data_dbd7378f492233f7ee524e521e46306e
#
_entry.id   dbd7378f492233f7ee524e521e46306e
#
_cell.length_a   1.000
_cell.length_b   1.000
_cell.length_c   1.000
_cell.angle_alpha   90.00
_cell.angle_beta   90.00
_cell.angle_gamma   90.00
#
_symmetry.space_group_name_H-M   'P 1'
#
loop_
_entity.id
_entity.type
_entity.pdbx_description
1 polymer ?
#
loop_
_entity_poly.entity_id
_entity_poly.type
_entity_poly.pdbx_seq_one_letter_code
_entity_poly.pdbx_strand_id
1 'polypeptide(L)'
;MPDFSYNSKFNKYANFSSIKFGADAPLLETELNEMQDIQRERLRSFLKVHVGDGLYGVGTINYSDGIFTIENELALVNGNLITISRLEIEAVEGDSIYLQVKEKEVAYTDVLKKYGNEQETSTVPNQMYDERVNQETSRRVVETYNLSLTTDDEDSYYLKLGTITGGVFVNEVKSIKTGSLLSDVEERLSTKAQYA
;
A
#
# COMPACT_ATOMS: atom_id res chain seq x y z
N MET A 1 25.77 10.27 -16.91
CA MET A 1 24.49 10.22 -16.18
C MET A 1 24.60 9.08 -15.18
N PRO A 2 24.20 9.26 -13.91
CA PRO A 2 24.16 8.14 -12.98
C PRO A 2 23.24 7.05 -13.53
N ASP A 3 23.63 5.79 -13.36
CA ASP A 3 22.77 4.65 -13.67
C ASP A 3 21.87 4.41 -12.45
N PHE A 4 20.55 4.53 -12.64
CA PHE A 4 19.53 4.30 -11.62
C PHE A 4 18.90 2.91 -11.75
N SER A 5 19.52 1.99 -12.51
CA SER A 5 19.06 0.61 -12.49
C SER A 5 19.13 0.09 -11.05
N TYR A 6 18.00 -0.44 -10.55
CA TYR A 6 17.94 -0.99 -9.21
C TYR A 6 18.78 -2.26 -9.15
N ASN A 7 19.87 -2.20 -8.39
CA ASN A 7 20.79 -3.30 -8.25
C ASN A 7 20.73 -3.82 -6.81
N SER A 8 20.16 -5.00 -6.64
CA SER A 8 20.10 -5.72 -5.36
C SER A 8 20.40 -7.19 -5.58
N LYS A 9 21.04 -7.81 -4.63
CA LYS A 9 21.27 -9.28 -4.59
C LYS A 9 20.21 -10.00 -3.77
N PHE A 10 19.14 -9.30 -3.39
CA PHE A 10 18.09 -9.85 -2.56
C PHE A 10 17.47 -11.10 -3.19
N ASN A 11 17.36 -12.14 -2.38
CA ASN A 11 16.65 -13.36 -2.71
C ASN A 11 15.78 -13.77 -1.52
N LYS A 12 14.46 -13.66 -1.67
CA LYS A 12 13.50 -13.97 -0.60
C LYS A 12 13.60 -15.42 -0.08
N TYR A 13 14.04 -16.35 -0.92
CA TYR A 13 14.18 -17.76 -0.55
C TYR A 13 15.48 -18.06 0.21
N ALA A 14 16.44 -17.15 0.21
CA ALA A 14 17.69 -17.30 0.95
C ALA A 14 17.53 -17.03 2.46
N ASN A 15 16.39 -16.49 2.88
CA ASN A 15 16.04 -16.18 4.27
C ASN A 15 17.07 -15.28 4.97
N PHE A 16 17.70 -14.37 4.25
CA PHE A 16 18.60 -13.39 4.85
C PHE A 16 17.86 -12.51 5.86
N SER A 17 18.51 -12.22 6.96
CA SER A 17 17.94 -11.43 8.05
C SER A 17 18.54 -10.05 8.20
N SER A 18 19.78 -9.87 7.77
CA SER A 18 20.52 -8.62 7.86
C SER A 18 21.78 -8.68 7.02
N ILE A 19 22.31 -7.51 6.70
CA ILE A 19 23.67 -7.35 6.15
C ILE A 19 24.56 -6.80 7.26
N LYS A 20 25.78 -7.32 7.34
CA LYS A 20 26.82 -6.81 8.23
C LYS A 20 27.92 -6.17 7.39
N PHE A 21 28.11 -4.89 7.59
CA PHE A 21 29.20 -4.16 6.94
C PHE A 21 30.52 -4.41 7.68
N GLY A 22 31.60 -4.65 6.93
CA GLY A 22 32.96 -4.74 7.49
C GLY A 22 33.48 -3.35 7.86
N ALA A 23 34.26 -3.26 8.92
CA ALA A 23 35.05 -2.06 9.19
C ALA A 23 36.01 -1.85 8.01
N ASP A 24 36.19 -0.62 7.59
CA ASP A 24 37.07 -0.22 6.48
C ASP A 24 36.64 -0.71 5.07
N ALA A 25 35.49 -1.38 4.93
CA ALA A 25 34.93 -1.72 3.62
C ALA A 25 34.07 -0.57 3.07
N PRO A 26 34.16 -0.27 1.76
CA PRO A 26 33.26 0.71 1.15
C PRO A 26 31.82 0.19 1.18
N LEU A 27 30.86 1.08 1.48
CA LEU A 27 29.44 0.76 1.35
C LEU A 27 29.08 0.72 -0.13
N LEU A 28 28.52 -0.39 -0.57
CA LEU A 28 28.05 -0.56 -1.93
C LEU A 28 26.55 -0.31 -2.01
N GLU A 29 26.10 0.30 -3.09
CA GLU A 29 24.69 0.54 -3.38
C GLU A 29 23.87 -0.76 -3.32
N THR A 30 24.40 -1.85 -3.90
CA THR A 30 23.75 -3.17 -3.89
C THR A 30 23.45 -3.69 -2.49
N GLU A 31 24.35 -3.45 -1.53
CA GLU A 31 24.18 -3.88 -0.14
C GLU A 31 23.15 -3.05 0.60
N LEU A 32 23.11 -1.74 0.32
CA LEU A 32 22.08 -0.85 0.88
C LEU A 32 20.69 -1.18 0.34
N ASN A 33 20.58 -1.43 -0.95
CA ASN A 33 19.32 -1.84 -1.58
C ASN A 33 18.85 -3.20 -1.04
N GLU A 34 19.75 -4.18 -0.94
CA GLU A 34 19.44 -5.50 -0.37
C GLU A 34 18.95 -5.39 1.09
N MET A 35 19.57 -4.54 1.90
CA MET A 35 19.14 -4.30 3.28
C MET A 35 17.69 -3.77 3.34
N GLN A 36 17.34 -2.83 2.45
CA GLN A 36 15.98 -2.31 2.37
C GLN A 36 15.00 -3.39 1.92
N ASP A 37 15.37 -4.20 0.93
CA ASP A 37 14.53 -5.30 0.44
C ASP A 37 14.28 -6.37 1.50
N ILE A 38 15.28 -6.73 2.29
CA ILE A 38 15.13 -7.65 3.41
C ILE A 38 14.09 -7.13 4.41
N GLN A 39 14.17 -5.87 4.77
CA GLN A 39 13.25 -5.27 5.75
C GLN A 39 11.83 -5.16 5.18
N ARG A 40 11.70 -4.70 3.94
CA ARG A 40 10.42 -4.55 3.26
C ARG A 40 9.71 -5.89 3.10
N GLU A 41 10.42 -6.91 2.62
CA GLU A 41 9.83 -8.25 2.44
C GLU A 41 9.40 -8.88 3.76
N ARG A 42 10.17 -8.72 4.82
CA ARG A 42 9.79 -9.22 6.15
C ARG A 42 8.53 -8.55 6.69
N LEU A 43 8.43 -7.23 6.56
CA LEU A 43 7.24 -6.49 6.98
C LEU A 43 6.02 -6.89 6.16
N ARG A 44 6.15 -6.97 4.84
CA ARG A 44 5.08 -7.41 3.95
C ARG A 44 4.61 -8.81 4.25
N SER A 45 5.56 -9.74 4.43
CA SER A 45 5.24 -11.14 4.78
C SER A 45 4.53 -11.23 6.13
N PHE A 46 4.97 -10.48 7.13
CA PHE A 46 4.31 -10.41 8.42
C PHE A 46 2.87 -9.89 8.30
N LEU A 47 2.67 -8.78 7.60
CA LEU A 47 1.35 -8.17 7.39
C LEU A 47 0.41 -9.11 6.64
N LYS A 48 0.88 -9.79 5.59
CA LYS A 48 0.07 -10.76 4.84
C LYS A 48 -0.40 -11.94 5.69
N VAL A 49 0.46 -12.47 6.55
CA VAL A 49 0.16 -13.67 7.33
C VAL A 49 -0.71 -13.35 8.55
N HIS A 50 -0.43 -12.25 9.24
CA HIS A 50 -1.05 -11.96 10.54
C HIS A 50 -2.21 -10.97 10.45
N VAL A 51 -2.22 -10.10 9.47
CA VAL A 51 -3.25 -9.08 9.30
C VAL A 51 -4.17 -9.43 8.14
N GLY A 52 -3.59 -9.69 6.95
CA GLY A 52 -4.31 -9.97 5.72
C GLY A 52 -4.83 -8.70 5.04
N ASP A 53 -5.17 -8.82 3.76
CA ASP A 53 -5.70 -7.71 2.99
C ASP A 53 -7.08 -7.27 3.49
N GLY A 54 -7.33 -5.95 3.51
CA GLY A 54 -8.59 -5.40 4.01
C GLY A 54 -8.52 -3.90 4.32
N LEU A 55 -9.58 -3.39 4.93
CA LEU A 55 -9.71 -2.01 5.41
C LEU A 55 -9.61 -1.98 6.95
N TYR A 56 -8.78 -1.12 7.48
CA TYR A 56 -8.40 -1.08 8.90
C TYR A 56 -8.61 0.28 9.57
N GLY A 57 -9.07 1.27 8.80
CA GLY A 57 -9.35 2.62 9.29
C GLY A 57 -10.76 2.79 9.84
N VAL A 58 -11.07 4.03 10.13
CA VAL A 58 -12.40 4.49 10.55
C VAL A 58 -13.06 5.33 9.45
N GLY A 59 -12.61 5.16 8.22
CA GLY A 59 -13.08 5.89 7.07
C GLY A 59 -14.54 5.60 6.71
N THR A 60 -15.02 6.32 5.72
CA THR A 60 -16.38 6.20 5.21
C THR A 60 -16.37 5.65 3.80
N ILE A 61 -17.30 4.74 3.54
CA ILE A 61 -17.63 4.24 2.21
C ILE A 61 -19.08 4.61 1.93
N ASN A 62 -19.30 5.23 0.79
CA ASN A 62 -20.64 5.64 0.36
C ASN A 62 -20.84 5.32 -1.12
N TYR A 63 -22.07 5.01 -1.47
CA TYR A 63 -22.53 4.90 -2.86
C TYR A 63 -23.85 5.63 -3.02
N SER A 64 -23.87 6.68 -3.82
CA SER A 64 -25.06 7.46 -4.14
C SER A 64 -24.98 8.04 -5.53
N ASP A 65 -26.10 8.12 -6.20
CA ASP A 65 -26.21 8.73 -7.54
C ASP A 65 -25.25 8.16 -8.59
N GLY A 66 -24.93 6.86 -8.48
CA GLY A 66 -24.01 6.20 -9.39
C GLY A 66 -22.52 6.46 -9.10
N ILE A 67 -22.20 7.11 -7.98
CA ILE A 67 -20.81 7.41 -7.57
C ILE A 67 -20.50 6.64 -6.30
N PHE A 68 -19.43 5.83 -6.37
CA PHE A 68 -18.81 5.21 -5.20
C PHE A 68 -17.71 6.12 -4.67
N THR A 69 -17.68 6.32 -3.36
CA THR A 69 -16.68 7.15 -2.67
C THR A 69 -16.11 6.41 -1.47
N ILE A 70 -14.79 6.49 -1.29
CA ILE A 70 -14.09 6.03 -0.08
C ILE A 70 -13.20 7.16 0.44
N GLU A 71 -13.27 7.45 1.75
CA GLU A 71 -12.55 8.58 2.36
C GLU A 71 -11.92 8.20 3.70
N ASN A 72 -10.74 8.80 3.98
CA ASN A 72 -10.03 8.73 5.26
C ASN A 72 -9.84 7.30 5.77
N GLU A 73 -9.54 6.38 4.87
CA GLU A 73 -9.42 4.96 5.18
C GLU A 73 -7.96 4.50 5.20
N LEU A 74 -7.70 3.43 5.93
CA LEU A 74 -6.44 2.72 5.95
C LEU A 74 -6.65 1.35 5.33
N ALA A 75 -5.95 1.06 4.24
CA ALA A 75 -6.04 -0.21 3.53
C ALA A 75 -4.73 -0.99 3.58
N LEU A 76 -4.82 -2.31 3.67
CA LEU A 76 -3.71 -3.21 3.45
C LEU A 76 -3.97 -4.01 2.16
N VAL A 77 -3.07 -3.87 1.19
CA VAL A 77 -3.18 -4.53 -0.12
C VAL A 77 -1.85 -5.20 -0.45
N ASN A 78 -1.84 -6.52 -0.50
CA ASN A 78 -0.65 -7.33 -0.77
C ASN A 78 0.55 -6.99 0.14
N GLY A 79 0.26 -6.66 1.41
CA GLY A 79 1.27 -6.25 2.40
C GLY A 79 1.70 -4.78 2.31
N ASN A 80 1.13 -3.99 1.42
CA ASN A 80 1.33 -2.54 1.33
C ASN A 80 0.25 -1.82 2.14
N LEU A 81 0.68 -0.96 3.05
CA LEU A 81 -0.21 -0.18 3.91
C LEU A 81 -0.45 1.20 3.29
N ILE A 82 -1.67 1.46 2.87
CA ILE A 82 -2.07 2.66 2.12
C ILE A 82 -3.03 3.50 2.96
N THR A 83 -2.72 4.79 3.11
CA THR A 83 -3.63 5.76 3.69
C THR A 83 -4.39 6.48 2.58
N ILE A 84 -5.68 6.19 2.48
CA ILE A 84 -6.57 6.76 1.47
C ILE A 84 -7.12 8.09 1.97
N SER A 85 -6.90 9.19 1.23
CA SER A 85 -7.49 10.49 1.54
C SER A 85 -8.95 10.54 1.07
N ARG A 86 -9.16 10.48 -0.23
CA ARG A 86 -10.47 10.40 -0.89
C ARG A 86 -10.30 9.85 -2.29
N LEU A 87 -11.15 8.91 -2.67
CA LEU A 87 -11.26 8.39 -4.02
C LEU A 87 -12.74 8.30 -4.41
N GLU A 88 -13.01 8.53 -5.70
CA GLU A 88 -14.34 8.44 -6.29
C GLU A 88 -14.26 7.67 -7.61
N ILE A 89 -15.30 6.93 -7.92
CA ILE A 89 -15.47 6.28 -9.22
C ILE A 89 -16.97 6.18 -9.57
N GLU A 90 -17.29 6.44 -10.83
CA GLU A 90 -18.62 6.14 -11.35
C GLU A 90 -18.76 4.62 -11.49
N ALA A 91 -19.86 4.07 -10.99
CA ALA A 91 -20.14 2.65 -11.03
C ALA A 91 -21.64 2.40 -11.22
N VAL A 92 -21.98 1.35 -11.93
CA VAL A 92 -23.36 0.97 -12.23
C VAL A 92 -23.66 -0.43 -11.70
N GLU A 93 -24.91 -0.84 -11.83
CA GLU A 93 -25.38 -2.18 -11.43
C GLU A 93 -24.52 -3.29 -12.04
N GLY A 94 -24.02 -4.18 -11.21
CA GLY A 94 -23.18 -5.31 -11.57
C GLY A 94 -21.67 -5.02 -11.52
N ASP A 95 -21.24 -3.76 -11.40
CA ASP A 95 -19.81 -3.42 -11.31
C ASP A 95 -19.21 -3.91 -10.00
N SER A 96 -18.02 -4.50 -10.12
CA SER A 96 -17.14 -4.79 -8.98
C SER A 96 -16.13 -3.65 -8.81
N ILE A 97 -15.95 -3.18 -7.59
CA ILE A 97 -15.07 -2.06 -7.26
C ILE A 97 -13.81 -2.58 -6.56
N TYR A 98 -12.65 -2.17 -7.07
CA TYR A 98 -11.35 -2.55 -6.57
C TYR A 98 -10.55 -1.33 -6.14
N LEU A 99 -9.82 -1.44 -5.05
CA LEU A 99 -8.72 -0.55 -4.73
C LEU A 99 -7.47 -1.09 -5.44
N GLN A 100 -6.97 -0.33 -6.39
CA GLN A 100 -5.75 -0.60 -7.12
C GLN A 100 -4.56 0.08 -6.44
N VAL A 101 -3.48 -0.64 -6.25
CA VAL A 101 -2.22 -0.12 -5.67
C VAL A 101 -1.07 -0.51 -6.57
N LYS A 102 -0.23 0.47 -6.90
CA LYS A 102 0.93 0.29 -7.78
C LYS A 102 2.17 0.96 -7.19
N GLU A 103 3.31 0.28 -7.28
CA GLU A 103 4.61 0.88 -6.99
C GLU A 103 5.11 1.63 -8.25
N LYS A 104 5.52 2.87 -8.06
CA LYS A 104 6.07 3.71 -9.13
C LYS A 104 7.41 4.29 -8.70
N GLU A 105 8.44 4.07 -9.51
CA GLU A 105 9.71 4.78 -9.36
C GLU A 105 9.55 6.21 -9.89
N VAL A 106 10.07 7.19 -9.14
CA VAL A 106 9.95 8.60 -9.45
C VAL A 106 11.32 9.28 -9.42
N ALA A 107 11.63 10.00 -10.51
CA ALA A 107 12.82 10.84 -10.65
C ALA A 107 12.57 12.23 -10.03
N TYR A 108 13.64 13.01 -9.84
CA TYR A 108 13.52 14.37 -9.29
C TYR A 108 12.69 15.32 -10.19
N THR A 109 12.63 15.02 -11.49
CA THR A 109 11.83 15.78 -12.47
C THR A 109 10.35 15.43 -12.42
N ASP A 110 10.00 14.30 -11.82
CA ASP A 110 8.61 13.85 -11.77
C ASP A 110 7.82 14.64 -10.74
N VAL A 111 6.60 14.91 -11.09
CA VAL A 111 5.64 15.55 -10.19
C VAL A 111 4.84 14.46 -9.49
N LEU A 112 4.92 14.45 -8.17
CA LEU A 112 4.18 13.50 -7.35
C LEU A 112 2.78 14.02 -7.06
N LYS A 113 1.79 13.18 -7.27
CA LYS A 113 0.46 13.41 -6.71
C LYS A 113 0.54 13.40 -5.18
N LYS A 114 -0.13 14.34 -4.55
CA LYS A 114 -0.14 14.43 -3.09
C LYS A 114 -0.70 13.14 -2.49
N TYR A 115 -0.01 12.59 -1.51
CA TYR A 115 -0.36 11.34 -0.83
C TYR A 115 -0.33 10.07 -1.70
N GLY A 116 0.18 10.09 -2.93
CA GLY A 116 0.11 8.95 -3.86
C GLY A 116 -1.28 8.71 -4.46
N ASN A 117 -2.25 9.60 -4.21
CA ASN A 117 -3.60 9.50 -4.74
C ASN A 117 -3.63 9.93 -6.20
N GLU A 118 -3.88 9.01 -7.12
CA GLU A 118 -3.90 9.30 -8.57
C GLU A 118 -5.03 10.25 -8.99
N GLN A 119 -6.08 10.38 -8.19
CA GLN A 119 -7.18 11.33 -8.44
C GLN A 119 -6.91 12.73 -7.88
N GLU A 120 -5.87 12.90 -7.04
CA GLU A 120 -5.55 14.20 -6.46
C GLU A 120 -5.00 15.17 -7.51
N THR A 121 -5.47 16.40 -7.47
CA THR A 121 -5.03 17.47 -8.39
C THR A 121 -3.78 18.18 -7.88
N SER A 122 -3.62 18.26 -6.56
CA SER A 122 -2.45 18.88 -5.95
C SER A 122 -1.22 18.00 -6.06
N THR A 123 -0.08 18.65 -6.19
CA THR A 123 1.21 17.99 -6.39
C THR A 123 2.21 18.43 -5.35
N VAL A 124 3.19 17.57 -5.11
CA VAL A 124 4.32 17.86 -4.23
C VAL A 124 5.64 17.71 -5.02
N PRO A 125 6.62 18.59 -4.81
CA PRO A 125 7.90 18.47 -5.48
C PRO A 125 8.67 17.25 -4.94
N ASN A 126 9.36 16.57 -5.85
CA ASN A 126 10.28 15.50 -5.50
C ASN A 126 11.69 16.08 -5.34
N GLN A 127 12.13 16.31 -4.10
CA GLN A 127 13.40 16.96 -3.78
C GLN A 127 14.55 15.93 -3.66
N MET A 128 14.90 15.27 -4.76
CA MET A 128 16.00 14.29 -4.79
C MET A 128 17.22 14.77 -5.60
N TYR A 129 17.22 16.05 -5.96
CA TYR A 129 18.35 16.68 -6.67
C TYR A 129 19.33 17.30 -5.68
N ASP A 130 20.61 16.99 -5.80
CA ASP A 130 21.67 17.57 -4.97
C ASP A 130 22.40 18.66 -5.80
N GLU A 131 22.19 19.91 -5.43
CA GLU A 131 22.78 21.08 -6.11
C GLU A 131 24.31 21.08 -6.01
N ARG A 132 24.90 20.48 -4.98
CA ARG A 132 26.37 20.45 -4.78
C ARG A 132 27.07 19.63 -5.85
N VAL A 133 26.44 18.57 -6.31
CA VAL A 133 26.96 17.69 -7.38
C VAL A 133 26.23 17.91 -8.71
N ASN A 134 25.26 18.80 -8.73
CA ASN A 134 24.45 19.19 -9.90
C ASN A 134 23.84 17.98 -10.62
N GLN A 135 23.32 17.02 -9.85
CA GLN A 135 22.69 15.81 -10.41
C GLN A 135 21.69 15.17 -9.45
N GLU A 136 20.84 14.32 -10.00
CA GLU A 136 20.01 13.40 -9.23
C GLU A 136 20.91 12.36 -8.55
N THR A 137 20.75 12.15 -7.26
CA THR A 137 21.57 11.23 -6.47
C THR A 137 20.83 9.97 -6.06
N SER A 138 19.49 9.98 -6.11
CA SER A 138 18.66 8.84 -5.77
C SER A 138 17.25 9.00 -6.34
N ARG A 139 16.51 7.89 -6.42
CA ARG A 139 15.09 7.88 -6.78
C ARG A 139 14.26 7.30 -5.64
N ARG A 140 12.99 7.62 -5.63
CA ARG A 140 12.02 7.08 -4.67
C ARG A 140 11.10 6.10 -5.37
N VAL A 141 10.71 5.07 -4.65
CA VAL A 141 9.56 4.25 -5.01
C VAL A 141 8.37 4.77 -4.20
N VAL A 142 7.31 5.13 -4.87
CA VAL A 142 6.08 5.64 -4.28
C VAL A 142 4.96 4.65 -4.55
N GLU A 143 4.21 4.34 -3.52
CA GLU A 143 2.97 3.59 -3.66
C GLU A 143 1.86 4.55 -4.10
N THR A 144 1.34 4.35 -5.29
CA THR A 144 0.20 5.10 -5.82
C THR A 144 -1.05 4.25 -5.74
N TYR A 145 -2.21 4.89 -5.60
CA TYR A 145 -3.47 4.19 -5.46
C TYR A 145 -4.62 4.90 -6.18
N ASN A 146 -5.55 4.09 -6.66
CA ASN A 146 -6.76 4.54 -7.35
C ASN A 146 -7.89 3.52 -7.16
N LEU A 147 -9.10 3.87 -7.60
CA LEU A 147 -10.21 2.92 -7.77
C LEU A 147 -10.23 2.40 -9.21
N SER A 148 -10.61 1.14 -9.38
CA SER A 148 -10.77 0.49 -10.67
C SER A 148 -12.00 -0.41 -10.68
N LEU A 149 -12.62 -0.57 -11.85
CA LEU A 149 -13.69 -1.55 -12.10
C LEU A 149 -13.15 -2.85 -12.70
N THR A 150 -11.87 -2.88 -13.11
CA THR A 150 -11.19 -4.02 -13.70
C THR A 150 -9.88 -4.33 -12.99
N THR A 151 -9.30 -5.48 -13.27
CA THR A 151 -8.01 -5.94 -12.71
C THR A 151 -6.99 -6.22 -13.80
N ASP A 152 -6.99 -5.42 -14.87
CA ASP A 152 -6.24 -5.70 -16.11
C ASP A 152 -4.77 -5.25 -16.08
N ASP A 153 -4.35 -4.43 -15.11
CA ASP A 153 -2.96 -3.98 -14.96
C ASP A 153 -2.14 -5.01 -14.18
N GLU A 154 -1.29 -5.76 -14.87
CA GLU A 154 -0.45 -6.82 -14.30
C GLU A 154 0.59 -6.30 -13.28
N ASP A 155 0.95 -5.03 -13.37
CA ASP A 155 1.90 -4.38 -12.44
C ASP A 155 1.23 -3.86 -11.17
N SER A 156 -0.08 -4.05 -11.02
CA SER A 156 -0.86 -3.55 -9.90
C SER A 156 -1.34 -4.65 -8.97
N TYR A 157 -1.52 -4.29 -7.71
CA TYR A 157 -2.20 -5.11 -6.70
C TYR A 157 -3.63 -4.63 -6.54
N TYR A 158 -4.56 -5.55 -6.32
CA TYR A 158 -5.98 -5.23 -6.22
C TYR A 158 -6.60 -5.80 -4.95
N LEU A 159 -7.37 -4.96 -4.26
CA LEU A 159 -8.26 -5.36 -3.17
C LEU A 159 -9.70 -5.16 -3.62
N LYS A 160 -10.47 -6.22 -3.75
CA LYS A 160 -11.90 -6.11 -4.04
C LYS A 160 -12.61 -5.50 -2.84
N LEU A 161 -13.25 -4.36 -3.04
CA LEU A 161 -14.01 -3.66 -2.01
C LEU A 161 -15.45 -4.21 -1.93
N GLY A 162 -16.07 -4.45 -3.07
CA GLY A 162 -17.44 -4.96 -3.15
C GLY A 162 -18.02 -4.84 -4.55
N THR A 163 -19.34 -4.99 -4.64
CA THR A 163 -20.10 -5.00 -5.90
C THR A 163 -21.34 -4.15 -5.76
N ILE A 164 -21.78 -3.47 -6.83
CA ILE A 164 -23.07 -2.77 -6.88
C ILE A 164 -24.16 -3.79 -7.21
N THR A 165 -25.11 -3.94 -6.30
CA THR A 165 -26.22 -4.90 -6.46
C THR A 165 -27.51 -4.30 -5.92
N GLY A 166 -28.58 -4.29 -6.73
CA GLY A 166 -29.86 -3.72 -6.36
C GLY A 166 -29.81 -2.21 -6.12
N GLY A 167 -28.90 -1.50 -6.81
CA GLY A 167 -28.70 -0.06 -6.65
C GLY A 167 -27.97 0.35 -5.37
N VAL A 168 -27.36 -0.61 -4.65
CA VAL A 168 -26.59 -0.34 -3.44
C VAL A 168 -25.21 -0.99 -3.52
N PHE A 169 -24.25 -0.44 -2.79
CA PHE A 169 -22.94 -1.07 -2.64
C PHE A 169 -23.00 -2.18 -1.59
N VAL A 170 -22.66 -3.40 -2.02
CA VAL A 170 -22.52 -4.56 -1.15
C VAL A 170 -21.04 -4.73 -0.81
N ASN A 171 -20.69 -4.44 0.43
CA ASN A 171 -19.31 -4.55 0.92
C ASN A 171 -18.90 -6.02 1.03
N GLU A 172 -17.83 -6.40 0.35
CA GLU A 172 -17.23 -7.74 0.38
C GLU A 172 -15.86 -7.74 1.04
N VAL A 173 -15.28 -6.56 1.31
CA VAL A 173 -13.95 -6.46 1.91
C VAL A 173 -14.02 -6.69 3.42
N LYS A 174 -13.01 -7.36 3.93
CA LYS A 174 -12.82 -7.50 5.38
C LYS A 174 -12.53 -6.12 5.98
N SER A 175 -13.44 -5.62 6.80
CA SER A 175 -13.26 -4.38 7.55
C SER A 175 -13.02 -4.72 9.02
N ILE A 176 -11.83 -4.40 9.52
CA ILE A 176 -11.50 -4.58 10.93
C ILE A 176 -11.33 -3.18 11.53
N LYS A 177 -12.38 -2.68 12.15
CA LYS A 177 -12.28 -1.45 12.95
C LYS A 177 -11.43 -1.78 14.18
N THR A 178 -10.45 -0.97 14.45
CA THR A 178 -9.47 -1.19 15.55
C THR A 178 -10.13 -1.34 16.94
N GLY A 179 -11.37 -0.84 17.11
CA GLY A 179 -12.18 -1.04 18.30
C GLY A 179 -12.83 -2.44 18.39
N SER A 180 -12.99 -3.17 17.28
CA SER A 180 -13.61 -4.49 17.29
C SER A 180 -12.65 -5.60 17.70
N LEU A 181 -11.34 -5.42 17.50
CA LEU A 181 -10.34 -6.41 17.94
C LEU A 181 -10.31 -6.55 19.48
N LEU A 182 -10.45 -5.43 20.20
CA LEU A 182 -10.53 -5.47 21.66
C LEU A 182 -11.83 -6.12 22.13
N SER A 183 -12.97 -5.78 21.50
CA SER A 183 -14.26 -6.41 21.83
C SER A 183 -14.30 -7.90 21.49
N ASP A 184 -13.72 -8.32 20.37
CA ASP A 184 -13.61 -9.73 19.99
C ASP A 184 -12.71 -10.52 20.94
N VAL A 185 -11.63 -9.92 21.43
CA VAL A 185 -10.75 -10.54 22.43
C VAL A 185 -11.46 -10.61 23.79
N GLU A 186 -12.16 -9.57 24.20
CA GLU A 186 -12.94 -9.53 25.44
C GLU A 186 -14.10 -10.55 25.40
N GLU A 187 -14.81 -10.67 24.28
CA GLU A 187 -15.87 -11.67 24.09
C GLU A 187 -15.33 -13.09 24.14
N ARG A 188 -14.20 -13.38 23.47
CA ARG A 188 -13.55 -14.70 23.53
C ARG A 188 -13.02 -15.05 24.92
N LEU A 189 -12.52 -14.06 25.67
CA LEU A 189 -12.05 -14.25 27.05
C LEU A 189 -13.24 -14.48 27.99
N SER A 190 -14.32 -13.72 27.85
CA SER A 190 -15.53 -13.88 28.66
C SER A 190 -16.22 -15.23 28.40
N THR A 191 -16.27 -15.68 27.15
CA THR A 191 -16.85 -17.00 26.78
C THR A 191 -16.02 -18.15 27.35
N LYS A 192 -14.68 -18.04 27.34
CA LYS A 192 -13.82 -19.05 27.96
C LYS A 192 -13.94 -19.09 29.49
N ALA A 193 -14.15 -17.96 30.14
CA ALA A 193 -14.34 -17.88 31.59
C ALA A 193 -15.69 -18.47 32.07
N GLN A 194 -16.69 -18.61 31.19
CA GLN A 194 -17.96 -19.24 31.51
C GLN A 194 -17.91 -20.78 31.44
N TYR A 195 -16.87 -21.36 30.86
CA TYR A 195 -16.68 -22.81 30.72
C TYR A 195 -15.55 -23.37 31.61
N ALA A 196 -15.00 -22.59 32.52
CA ALA A 196 -14.02 -22.98 33.53
C ALA A 196 -14.64 -23.03 34.94
#